data_8c44c5b2924476a217fbedfec9b820bc
#
_entry.id   8c44c5b2924476a217fbedfec9b820bc
#
_cell.length_a   1.000
_cell.length_b   1.000
_cell.length_c   1.000
_cell.angle_alpha   90.00
_cell.angle_beta   90.00
_cell.angle_gamma   90.00
#
_symmetry.space_group_name_H-M   'P 1'
#
loop_
_entity.id
_entity.type
_entity.pdbx_description
1 polymer ?
#
loop_
_entity_poly.entity_id
_entity_poly.type
_entity_poly.pdbx_seq_one_letter_code
_entity_poly.pdbx_strand_id
1 'polypeptide(L)'
;MFVKKGDKVRVIAGKDKGTEAVVLTALPKVNKVIVEGVNIVKKHQRPTNELPQGGIIEKEAAIHVSNVQVLDKNCVAGRVGYKFVDGKKVRYNKKSGEVLD
;
A
#
# COMPACT_ATOMS: atom_id res chain seq x y z
N MET A 1 11.94 2.94 -2.29
CA MET A 1 10.72 2.11 -2.31
C MET A 1 9.88 2.45 -3.54
N PHE A 2 9.40 1.47 -4.24
CA PHE A 2 8.65 1.66 -5.49
C PHE A 2 7.16 2.01 -5.28
N VAL A 3 6.66 1.96 -4.06
CA VAL A 3 5.27 2.29 -3.69
C VAL A 3 5.25 3.61 -2.93
N LYS A 4 4.27 4.43 -3.23
CA LYS A 4 4.06 5.73 -2.56
C LYS A 4 2.66 5.82 -1.97
N LYS A 5 2.50 6.68 -0.95
CA LYS A 5 1.17 7.02 -0.42
C LYS A 5 0.24 7.47 -1.55
N GLY A 6 -0.97 6.94 -1.56
CA GLY A 6 -1.97 7.25 -2.58
C GLY A 6 -1.96 6.32 -3.79
N ASP A 7 -0.95 5.45 -3.92
CA ASP A 7 -0.92 4.47 -5.00
C ASP A 7 -2.02 3.43 -4.80
N LYS A 8 -2.65 3.04 -5.90
CA LYS A 8 -3.56 1.89 -5.89
C LYS A 8 -2.75 0.63 -6.11
N VAL A 9 -2.94 -0.36 -5.24
CA VAL A 9 -2.17 -1.61 -5.26
C VAL A 9 -3.10 -2.82 -5.18
N ARG A 10 -2.58 -3.97 -5.64
CA ARG A 10 -3.21 -5.28 -5.45
C ARG A 10 -2.34 -6.10 -4.52
N VAL A 11 -2.95 -6.70 -3.49
CA VAL A 11 -2.25 -7.63 -2.60
C VAL A 11 -2.07 -8.95 -3.32
N ILE A 12 -0.84 -9.45 -3.39
CA ILE A 12 -0.50 -10.65 -4.15
C ILE A 12 -0.18 -11.86 -3.28
N ALA A 13 -0.10 -11.68 -1.97
CA ALA A 13 0.21 -12.77 -1.04
C ALA A 13 -0.47 -12.54 0.31
N GLY A 14 -0.67 -13.63 1.06
CA GLY A 14 -1.27 -13.58 2.39
C GLY A 14 -2.79 -13.71 2.37
N LYS A 15 -3.41 -13.49 3.53
CA LYS A 15 -4.87 -13.68 3.70
C LYS A 15 -5.72 -12.73 2.86
N ASP A 16 -5.19 -11.57 2.51
CA ASP A 16 -5.90 -10.54 1.73
C ASP A 16 -5.55 -10.58 0.24
N LYS A 17 -4.95 -11.68 -0.23
CA LYS A 17 -4.57 -11.85 -1.64
C LYS A 17 -5.73 -11.53 -2.58
N GLY A 18 -5.47 -10.71 -3.57
CA GLY A 18 -6.46 -10.28 -4.56
C GLY A 18 -7.17 -8.98 -4.23
N THR A 19 -7.03 -8.46 -3.01
CA THR A 19 -7.62 -7.19 -2.62
C THR A 19 -6.91 -6.03 -3.33
N GLU A 20 -7.69 -5.11 -3.89
CA GLU A 20 -7.20 -3.88 -4.52
C GLU A 20 -7.63 -2.70 -3.68
N ALA A 21 -6.69 -1.87 -3.28
CA ALA A 21 -6.98 -0.71 -2.44
C ALA A 21 -5.86 0.33 -2.53
N VAL A 22 -6.04 1.44 -1.85
CA VAL A 22 -5.12 2.57 -1.86
C VAL A 22 -4.15 2.48 -0.69
N VAL A 23 -2.88 2.81 -0.93
CA VAL A 23 -1.87 2.90 0.11
C VAL A 23 -2.13 4.14 0.96
N LEU A 24 -2.35 3.93 2.26
CA LEU A 24 -2.57 5.00 3.23
C LEU A 24 -1.25 5.61 3.68
N THR A 25 -0.23 4.79 3.88
CA THR A 25 1.09 5.22 4.35
C THR A 25 2.16 4.29 3.83
N ALA A 26 3.29 4.85 3.43
CA ALA A 26 4.47 4.07 3.06
C ALA A 26 5.55 4.24 4.15
N LEU A 27 6.18 3.13 4.52
CA LEU A 27 7.22 3.07 5.55
C LEU A 27 8.52 2.57 4.93
N PRO A 28 9.26 3.43 4.21
CA PRO A 28 10.43 2.99 3.44
C PRO A 28 11.57 2.43 4.30
N LYS A 29 11.71 2.88 5.53
CA LYS A 29 12.77 2.40 6.42
C LYS A 29 12.65 0.91 6.76
N VAL A 30 11.43 0.38 6.76
CA VAL A 30 11.15 -1.03 7.08
C VAL A 30 10.58 -1.79 5.89
N ASN A 31 10.51 -1.17 4.72
CA ASN A 31 9.97 -1.74 3.48
C ASN A 31 8.54 -2.28 3.67
N LYS A 32 7.71 -1.51 4.36
CA LYS A 32 6.32 -1.87 4.62
C LYS A 32 5.38 -0.77 4.16
N VAL A 33 4.13 -1.14 3.92
CA VAL A 33 3.07 -0.21 3.55
C VAL A 33 1.81 -0.53 4.34
N ILE A 34 1.01 0.49 4.60
CA ILE A 34 -0.32 0.34 5.18
C ILE A 34 -1.32 0.59 4.07
N VAL A 35 -2.15 -0.40 3.79
CA VAL A 35 -3.13 -0.37 2.69
C VAL A 35 -4.53 -0.39 3.28
N GLU A 36 -5.41 0.44 2.76
CA GLU A 36 -6.79 0.55 3.24
C GLU A 36 -7.51 -0.79 3.23
N GLY A 37 -8.08 -1.17 4.38
CA GLY A 37 -8.85 -2.41 4.53
C GLY A 37 -8.03 -3.70 4.48
N VAL A 38 -6.71 -3.62 4.43
CA VAL A 38 -5.82 -4.78 4.31
C VAL A 38 -5.09 -5.03 5.62
N ASN A 39 -4.96 -6.31 5.99
CA ASN A 39 -4.25 -6.75 7.19
C ASN A 39 -4.82 -6.10 8.47
N ILE A 40 -6.14 -6.09 8.57
CA ILE A 40 -6.82 -5.50 9.73
C ILE A 40 -6.55 -6.35 10.97
N VAL A 41 -6.10 -5.69 12.03
CA VAL A 41 -5.86 -6.31 13.33
C VAL A 41 -6.69 -5.61 14.39
N LYS A 42 -7.11 -6.37 15.40
CA LYS A 42 -7.81 -5.83 16.56
C LYS A 42 -6.80 -5.50 17.66
N LYS A 43 -6.83 -4.27 18.14
CA LYS A 43 -5.95 -3.84 19.22
C LYS A 43 -6.78 -3.39 20.41
N HIS A 44 -6.34 -3.79 21.61
CA HIS A 44 -6.89 -3.25 22.83
C HIS A 44 -6.37 -1.83 23.02
N GLN A 45 -7.31 -0.89 23.09
CA GLN A 45 -7.00 0.51 23.31
C GLN A 45 -7.06 0.81 24.80
N ARG A 46 -6.01 1.46 25.34
CA ARG A 46 -6.02 1.95 26.70
C ARG A 46 -7.04 3.10 26.82
N PRO A 47 -7.66 3.30 27.99
CA PRO A 47 -8.55 4.44 28.20
C PRO A 47 -7.86 5.76 27.84
N THR A 48 -8.56 6.58 27.07
CA THR A 48 -8.10 7.91 26.65
C THR A 48 -9.26 8.88 26.80
N ASN A 49 -9.03 10.17 26.55
CA ASN A 49 -10.10 11.16 26.55
C ASN A 49 -11.18 10.85 25.49
N GLU A 50 -10.80 10.21 24.39
CA GLU A 50 -11.72 9.82 23.33
C GLU A 50 -12.44 8.50 23.65
N LEU A 51 -11.72 7.59 24.36
CA LEU A 51 -12.25 6.29 24.78
C LEU A 51 -11.97 6.08 26.26
N PRO A 52 -12.74 6.77 27.14
CA PRO A 52 -12.47 6.76 28.59
C PRO A 52 -12.49 5.36 29.22
N GLN A 53 -13.25 4.45 28.66
CA GLN A 53 -13.35 3.08 29.17
C GLN A 53 -12.41 2.11 28.44
N GLY A 54 -11.61 2.65 27.49
CA GLY A 54 -10.84 1.82 26.59
C GLY A 54 -11.71 1.12 25.56
N GLY A 55 -11.17 0.13 24.89
CA GLY A 55 -11.92 -0.64 23.90
C GLY A 55 -11.04 -1.43 22.98
N ILE A 56 -11.69 -2.12 22.02
CA ILE A 56 -11.04 -2.84 20.95
C ILE A 56 -11.28 -2.05 19.68
N ILE A 57 -10.19 -1.68 18.99
CA ILE A 57 -10.27 -0.98 17.71
C ILE A 57 -9.65 -1.84 16.61
N GLU A 58 -10.19 -1.72 15.41
CA GLU A 58 -9.64 -2.35 14.23
C GLU A 58 -8.78 -1.34 13.49
N LYS A 59 -7.54 -1.73 13.18
CA LYS A 59 -6.60 -0.90 12.42
C LYS A 59 -5.90 -1.73 11.37
N GLU A 60 -5.59 -1.11 10.26
CA GLU A 60 -4.74 -1.71 9.25
C GLU A 60 -3.31 -1.79 9.78
N ALA A 61 -2.74 -2.99 9.79
CA ALA A 61 -1.33 -3.19 10.11
C ALA A 61 -0.50 -3.15 8.85
N ALA A 62 0.76 -2.76 8.99
CA ALA A 62 1.68 -2.70 7.86
C ALA A 62 1.97 -4.10 7.30
N ILE A 63 2.11 -4.18 5.97
CA ILE A 63 2.52 -5.40 5.27
C ILE A 63 3.80 -5.10 4.49
N HIS A 64 4.60 -6.13 4.22
CA HIS A 64 5.82 -5.97 3.45
C HIS A 64 5.49 -5.56 2.02
N VAL A 65 6.26 -4.64 1.48
CA VAL A 65 6.02 -4.08 0.15
C VAL A 65 6.08 -5.12 -0.97
N SER A 66 6.82 -6.22 -0.77
CA SER A 66 6.87 -7.33 -1.73
C SER A 66 5.54 -8.05 -1.89
N ASN A 67 4.61 -7.87 -0.95
CA ASN A 67 3.29 -8.51 -0.98
C ASN A 67 2.26 -7.71 -1.77
N VAL A 68 2.66 -6.61 -2.39
CA VAL A 68 1.75 -5.77 -3.19
C VAL A 68 2.37 -5.47 -4.55
N GLN A 69 1.51 -5.24 -5.54
CA GLN A 69 1.90 -4.71 -6.84
C GLN A 69 1.10 -3.45 -7.14
N VAL A 70 1.79 -2.43 -7.64
CA VAL A 70 1.14 -1.17 -8.00
C VAL A 70 0.28 -1.38 -9.24
N LEU A 71 -0.93 -0.83 -9.21
CA LEU A 71 -1.84 -0.83 -10.35
C LEU A 71 -1.65 0.46 -11.15
N ASP A 72 -1.70 0.36 -12.47
CA ASP A 72 -1.73 1.54 -13.32
C ASP A 72 -3.16 2.08 -13.42
N LYS A 73 -3.36 3.14 -14.23
CA LYS A 73 -4.68 3.74 -14.42
C LYS A 73 -5.70 2.78 -15.02
N ASN A 74 -5.26 1.71 -15.67
CA ASN A 74 -6.12 0.67 -16.24
C ASN A 74 -6.29 -0.53 -15.30
N CYS A 75 -5.86 -0.40 -14.05
CA CYS A 75 -5.91 -1.45 -13.03
C CYS A 75 -5.10 -2.70 -13.40
N VAL A 76 -4.05 -2.54 -14.19
CA VAL A 76 -3.12 -3.63 -14.51
C VAL A 76 -2.04 -3.69 -13.44
N ALA A 77 -1.93 -4.81 -12.73
CA ALA A 77 -0.88 -5.03 -11.75
C ALA A 77 0.42 -5.46 -12.45
N GLY A 78 1.52 -4.90 -12.02
CA GLY A 78 2.82 -5.25 -12.58
C GLY A 78 3.95 -4.73 -11.73
N ARG A 79 5.17 -5.13 -12.07
CA ARG A 79 6.36 -4.62 -11.41
C ARG A 79 6.61 -3.18 -11.83
N VAL A 80 7.14 -2.40 -10.89
CA VAL A 80 7.50 -1.01 -11.13
C VAL A 80 8.93 -0.94 -11.68
N GLY A 81 9.07 -0.25 -12.80
CA GLY A 81 10.38 0.13 -13.33
C GLY A 81 10.52 1.64 -13.30
N TYR A 82 11.71 2.12 -13.60
CA TYR A 82 12.02 3.54 -13.65
C TYR A 82 12.56 3.90 -15.01
N LYS A 83 12.14 5.04 -15.54
CA LYS A 83 12.65 5.60 -16.78
C LYS A 83 12.68 7.11 -16.69
N PHE A 84 13.36 7.75 -17.62
CA PHE A 84 13.42 9.20 -17.70
C PHE A 84 12.48 9.69 -18.80
N VAL A 85 11.64 10.65 -18.44
CA VAL A 85 10.74 11.34 -19.37
C VAL A 85 10.98 12.83 -19.19
N ASP A 86 11.39 13.50 -20.25
CA ASP A 86 11.72 14.93 -20.24
C ASP A 86 12.70 15.32 -19.12
N GLY A 87 13.71 14.47 -18.90
CA GLY A 87 14.73 14.67 -17.87
C GLY A 87 14.33 14.32 -16.46
N LYS A 88 13.09 13.86 -16.24
CA LYS A 88 12.60 13.46 -14.91
C LYS A 88 12.51 11.95 -14.81
N LYS A 89 12.94 11.41 -13.67
CA LYS A 89 12.81 10.00 -13.36
C LYS A 89 11.36 9.72 -12.95
N VAL A 90 10.70 8.82 -13.66
CA VAL A 90 9.32 8.42 -13.40
C VAL A 90 9.21 6.93 -13.22
N ARG A 91 8.18 6.51 -12.48
CA ARG A 91 7.85 5.10 -12.36
C ARG A 91 6.95 4.69 -13.52
N TYR A 92 7.09 3.46 -13.96
CA TYR A 92 6.18 2.90 -14.97
C TYR A 92 5.90 1.44 -14.68
N ASN A 93 4.76 0.96 -15.19
CA ASN A 93 4.37 -0.44 -15.07
C ASN A 93 5.09 -1.24 -16.17
N LYS A 94 5.96 -2.16 -15.78
CA LYS A 94 6.74 -2.98 -16.75
C LYS A 94 5.85 -3.87 -17.59
N LYS A 95 4.68 -4.27 -17.09
CA LYS A 95 3.76 -5.15 -17.80
C LYS A 95 2.99 -4.41 -18.89
N SER A 96 2.50 -3.21 -18.60
CA SER A 96 1.68 -2.43 -19.53
C SER A 96 2.43 -1.29 -20.21
N GLY A 97 3.55 -0.86 -19.66
CA GLY A 97 4.30 0.30 -20.15
C GLY A 97 3.75 1.65 -19.67
N GLU A 98 2.66 1.66 -18.93
CA GLU A 98 2.04 2.91 -18.46
C GLU A 98 2.88 3.62 -17.42
N VAL A 99 3.00 4.94 -17.56
CA VAL A 99 3.65 5.80 -16.56
C VAL A 99 2.74 5.93 -15.35
N LEU A 100 3.32 5.75 -14.15
CA LEU A 100 2.58 5.81 -12.89
C LEU A 100 2.65 7.21 -12.26
N ASP A 101 3.70 7.93 -12.52
CA ASP A 101 3.92 9.28 -12.00
C ASP A 101 3.64 10.36 -13.05
#